data_6bccbdb75c893796c9416b8a5da5b0cd
#
_entry.id   6bccbdb75c893796c9416b8a5da5b0cd
#
_cell.length_a   1.000
_cell.length_b   1.000
_cell.length_c   1.000
_cell.angle_alpha   90.00
_cell.angle_beta   90.00
_cell.angle_gamma   90.00
#
_symmetry.space_group_name_H-M   'P 1'
#
loop_
_entity.id
_entity.type
_entity.pdbx_description
1 polymer ?
#
loop_
_entity_poly.entity_id
_entity_poly.type
_entity_poly.pdbx_seq_one_letter_code
_entity_poly.pdbx_strand_id
1 'polypeptide(L)'
;MPSHYFVIRSPYAQLVLTGVKTFEWRTNAKMFANKRLAVAVSKSRAHEDDLQNDIAKWEKLWSKFLKKATAKDRETALEKLKRNRTKAEKLFDKTNGCGLIIGEIVTGDVATYEGLLGIPVLEFKLWPESEWIESPGGLGVRHMPERIGE
;
A
#
# COMPACT_ATOMS: atom_id res chain seq x y z
N MET A 1 7.81 13.26 8.73
CA MET A 1 8.33 12.61 7.51
C MET A 1 9.12 11.36 7.89
N PRO A 2 8.82 10.19 7.32
CA PRO A 2 9.64 9.00 7.56
C PRO A 2 11.08 9.20 7.10
N SER A 3 12.02 8.55 7.78
CA SER A 3 13.45 8.62 7.44
C SER A 3 13.84 7.67 6.30
N HIS A 4 13.01 6.67 6.04
CA HIS A 4 13.27 5.62 5.05
C HIS A 4 12.07 5.39 4.14
N TYR A 5 12.33 4.87 2.95
CA TYR A 5 11.31 4.48 1.99
C TYR A 5 11.60 3.11 1.40
N PHE A 6 10.62 2.53 0.74
CA PHE A 6 10.80 1.36 -0.11
C PHE A 6 9.90 1.47 -1.34
N VAL A 7 10.24 0.71 -2.38
CA VAL A 7 9.55 0.76 -3.66
C VAL A 7 8.53 -0.37 -3.73
N ILE A 8 7.30 -0.04 -4.09
CA ILE A 8 6.24 -1.01 -4.34
C ILE A 8 5.77 -0.86 -5.79
N ARG A 9 5.54 -1.99 -6.46
CA ARG A 9 5.04 -2.00 -7.84
C ARG A 9 3.57 -1.59 -7.89
N SER A 10 3.15 -0.96 -9.01
CA SER A 10 1.73 -0.79 -9.32
C SER A 10 1.13 -2.16 -9.66
N PRO A 11 -0.09 -2.47 -9.25
CA PRO A 11 -1.06 -1.64 -8.54
C PRO A 11 -0.94 -1.71 -7.00
N TYR A 12 -0.01 -2.49 -6.47
CA TYR A 12 0.10 -2.77 -5.03
C TYR A 12 0.34 -1.52 -4.20
N ALA A 13 1.16 -0.59 -4.71
CA ALA A 13 1.42 0.68 -4.04
C ALA A 13 0.14 1.48 -3.84
N GLN A 14 -0.68 1.61 -4.87
CA GLN A 14 -1.92 2.36 -4.81
C GLN A 14 -2.94 1.69 -3.88
N LEU A 15 -2.98 0.36 -3.88
CA LEU A 15 -3.90 -0.40 -3.02
C LEU A 15 -3.52 -0.31 -1.53
N VAL A 16 -2.24 -0.32 -1.21
CA VAL A 16 -1.79 -0.21 0.19
C VAL A 16 -1.98 1.20 0.74
N LEU A 17 -1.75 2.21 -0.08
CA LEU A 17 -1.88 3.63 0.32
C LEU A 17 -3.31 4.11 0.42
N THR A 18 -4.27 3.34 -0.05
CA THR A 18 -5.70 3.66 0.03
C THR A 18 -6.49 2.74 0.94
N GLY A 19 -5.81 1.79 1.58
CA GLY A 19 -6.43 0.91 2.58
C GLY A 19 -7.19 -0.28 2.02
N VAL A 20 -7.11 -0.57 0.73
CA VAL A 20 -7.70 -1.78 0.13
C VAL A 20 -6.86 -3.00 0.51
N LYS A 21 -5.55 -2.88 0.36
CA LYS A 21 -4.57 -3.91 0.69
C LYS A 21 -4.00 -3.63 2.08
N THR A 22 -4.19 -4.58 3.00
CA THR A 22 -3.83 -4.41 4.42
C THR A 22 -2.65 -5.27 4.86
N PHE A 23 -2.04 -5.99 3.93
CA PHE A 23 -0.90 -6.86 4.21
C PHE A 23 0.05 -6.85 3.01
N GLU A 24 1.36 -6.71 3.27
CA GLU A 24 2.38 -6.75 2.22
C GLU A 24 3.18 -8.05 2.34
N TRP A 25 3.09 -8.92 1.31
CA TRP A 25 3.84 -10.17 1.28
C TRP A 25 5.28 -9.91 0.84
N ARG A 26 6.24 -10.35 1.67
CA ARG A 26 7.67 -10.20 1.40
C ARG A 26 8.45 -11.36 2.02
N THR A 27 9.38 -11.94 1.28
CA THR A 27 10.26 -12.99 1.81
C THR A 27 11.21 -12.45 2.86
N ASN A 28 11.61 -11.19 2.75
CA ASN A 28 12.47 -10.48 3.70
C ASN A 28 11.67 -9.54 4.62
N ALA A 29 10.51 -10.00 5.08
CA ALA A 29 9.55 -9.18 5.83
C ALA A 29 10.13 -8.51 7.08
N LYS A 30 11.09 -9.15 7.75
CA LYS A 30 11.72 -8.62 8.98
C LYS A 30 12.30 -7.22 8.81
N MET A 31 12.86 -6.93 7.64
CA MET A 31 13.45 -5.63 7.31
C MET A 31 12.41 -4.50 7.26
N PHE A 32 11.14 -4.86 7.02
CA PHE A 32 10.03 -3.90 6.89
C PHE A 32 9.14 -3.83 8.13
N ALA A 33 9.38 -4.68 9.14
CA ALA A 33 8.49 -4.84 10.29
C ALA A 33 8.64 -3.70 11.31
N ASN A 34 7.51 -3.33 11.94
CA ASN A 34 7.46 -2.36 13.04
C ASN A 34 8.10 -1.00 12.70
N LYS A 35 7.82 -0.51 11.50
CA LYS A 35 8.42 0.71 10.97
C LYS A 35 7.38 1.65 10.37
N ARG A 36 7.74 2.92 10.34
CA ARG A 36 7.07 3.93 9.54
C ARG A 36 7.91 4.15 8.28
N LEU A 37 7.35 3.83 7.14
CA LEU A 37 8.06 3.83 5.86
C LEU A 37 7.31 4.64 4.82
N ALA A 38 8.04 5.46 4.08
CA ALA A 38 7.49 6.09 2.89
C ALA A 38 7.38 5.06 1.77
N VAL A 39 6.42 5.24 0.89
CA VAL A 39 6.13 4.33 -0.22
C VAL A 39 6.38 5.02 -1.54
N ALA A 40 7.31 4.48 -2.32
CA ALA A 40 7.56 4.89 -3.69
C ALA A 40 6.85 3.95 -4.66
N VAL A 41 6.26 4.51 -5.70
CA VAL A 41 5.68 3.73 -6.79
C VAL A 41 6.78 3.38 -7.79
N SER A 42 6.92 2.11 -8.13
CA SER A 42 7.88 1.65 -9.13
C SER A 42 7.63 2.33 -10.50
N LYS A 43 8.68 2.49 -11.28
CA LYS A 43 8.58 2.99 -12.67
C LYS A 43 7.95 1.99 -13.63
N SER A 44 7.78 0.73 -13.22
CA SER A 44 7.08 -0.28 -14.02
C SER A 44 5.57 -0.03 -14.00
N ARG A 45 4.97 0.05 -15.18
CA ARG A 45 3.53 0.21 -15.30
C ARG A 45 2.81 -1.13 -15.20
N ALA A 46 1.60 -1.11 -14.67
CA ALA A 46 0.70 -2.27 -14.65
C ALA A 46 -0.48 -2.03 -15.60
N HIS A 47 -1.14 -3.11 -16.02
CA HIS A 47 -2.39 -3.01 -16.75
C HIS A 47 -3.56 -2.76 -15.81
N GLU A 48 -4.62 -2.15 -16.33
CA GLU A 48 -5.88 -1.98 -15.60
C GLU A 48 -6.45 -3.32 -15.11
N ASP A 49 -6.27 -4.39 -15.88
CA ASP A 49 -6.70 -5.73 -15.49
C ASP A 49 -5.99 -6.23 -14.23
N ASP A 50 -4.71 -5.88 -14.06
CA ASP A 50 -3.95 -6.24 -12.84
C ASP A 50 -4.56 -5.55 -11.62
N LEU A 51 -4.93 -4.28 -11.76
CA LEU A 51 -5.60 -3.53 -10.70
C LEU A 51 -6.94 -4.17 -10.34
N GLN A 52 -7.79 -4.46 -11.31
CA GLN A 52 -9.12 -5.02 -11.07
C GLN A 52 -9.06 -6.43 -10.50
N ASN A 53 -8.13 -7.26 -10.96
CA ASN A 53 -7.91 -8.61 -10.42
C ASN A 53 -7.47 -8.55 -8.95
N ASP A 54 -6.59 -7.64 -8.61
CA ASP A 54 -6.11 -7.49 -7.23
C ASP A 54 -7.17 -6.90 -6.31
N ILE A 55 -7.97 -5.96 -6.79
CA ILE A 55 -9.13 -5.45 -6.06
C ILE A 55 -10.09 -6.59 -5.73
N ALA A 56 -10.42 -7.43 -6.72
CA ALA A 56 -11.31 -8.58 -6.52
C ALA A 56 -10.76 -9.55 -5.49
N LYS A 57 -9.45 -9.79 -5.50
CA LYS A 57 -8.77 -10.63 -4.52
C LYS A 57 -8.94 -10.05 -3.10
N TRP A 58 -8.71 -8.75 -2.93
CA TRP A 58 -8.84 -8.10 -1.62
C TRP A 58 -10.28 -8.01 -1.14
N GLU A 59 -11.24 -7.81 -2.03
CA GLU A 59 -12.66 -7.86 -1.68
C GLU A 59 -13.03 -9.24 -1.10
N LYS A 60 -12.53 -10.32 -1.70
CA LYS A 60 -12.68 -11.69 -1.18
C LYS A 60 -12.05 -11.85 0.19
N LEU A 61 -10.83 -11.34 0.39
CA LEU A 61 -10.13 -11.44 1.66
C LEU A 61 -10.86 -10.66 2.76
N TRP A 62 -11.36 -9.48 2.47
CA TRP A 62 -12.15 -8.70 3.41
C TRP A 62 -13.44 -9.43 3.80
N SER A 63 -14.14 -10.03 2.83
CA SER A 63 -15.35 -10.82 3.09
C SER A 63 -15.07 -12.01 4.00
N LYS A 64 -13.93 -12.66 3.80
CA LYS A 64 -13.48 -13.78 4.64
C LYS A 64 -13.23 -13.35 6.08
N PHE A 65 -12.54 -12.22 6.29
CA PHE A 65 -12.32 -11.66 7.62
C PHE A 65 -13.61 -11.27 8.32
N LEU A 66 -14.57 -10.76 7.57
CA LEU A 66 -15.81 -10.22 8.12
C LEU A 66 -16.88 -11.28 8.39
N LYS A 67 -16.61 -12.56 8.14
CA LYS A 67 -17.57 -13.65 8.36
C LYS A 67 -18.11 -13.70 9.78
N LYS A 68 -17.26 -13.40 10.77
CA LYS A 68 -17.64 -13.43 12.20
C LYS A 68 -18.08 -12.08 12.74
N ALA A 69 -18.07 -11.04 11.91
CA ALA A 69 -18.50 -9.71 12.32
C ALA A 69 -20.02 -9.62 12.40
N THR A 70 -20.53 -8.67 13.19
CA THR A 70 -21.95 -8.37 13.20
C THR A 70 -22.38 -7.85 11.83
N ALA A 71 -23.68 -7.92 11.52
CA ALA A 71 -24.20 -7.40 10.25
C ALA A 71 -23.88 -5.92 10.07
N LYS A 72 -23.99 -5.13 11.15
CA LYS A 72 -23.66 -3.69 11.14
C LYS A 72 -22.18 -3.42 10.87
N ASP A 73 -21.29 -4.13 11.55
CA ASP A 73 -19.83 -3.96 11.38
C ASP A 73 -19.40 -4.40 9.98
N ARG A 74 -19.99 -5.46 9.44
CA ARG A 74 -19.76 -5.93 8.09
C ARG A 74 -20.16 -4.88 7.07
N GLU A 75 -21.34 -4.31 7.20
CA GLU A 75 -21.85 -3.26 6.30
C GLU A 75 -20.94 -2.03 6.32
N THR A 76 -20.56 -1.56 7.50
CA THR A 76 -19.67 -0.42 7.67
C THR A 76 -18.30 -0.68 7.01
N ALA A 77 -17.72 -1.86 7.22
CA ALA A 77 -16.44 -2.23 6.62
C ALA A 77 -16.51 -2.34 5.10
N LEU A 78 -17.58 -2.91 4.55
CA LEU A 78 -17.76 -3.04 3.10
C LEU A 78 -17.99 -1.69 2.42
N GLU A 79 -18.68 -0.76 3.06
CA GLU A 79 -18.82 0.61 2.57
C GLU A 79 -17.47 1.33 2.54
N LYS A 80 -16.66 1.16 3.59
CA LYS A 80 -15.30 1.70 3.66
C LYS A 80 -14.43 1.13 2.53
N LEU A 81 -14.50 -0.16 2.29
CA LEU A 81 -13.77 -0.83 1.21
C LEU A 81 -14.16 -0.25 -0.15
N LYS A 82 -15.44 -0.03 -0.37
CA LYS A 82 -15.95 0.56 -1.62
C LYS A 82 -15.38 1.97 -1.86
N ARG A 83 -15.35 2.81 -0.81
CA ARG A 83 -14.74 4.15 -0.90
C ARG A 83 -13.24 4.06 -1.17
N ASN A 84 -12.54 3.18 -0.47
CA ASN A 84 -11.11 2.97 -0.65
C ASN A 84 -10.78 2.47 -2.04
N ARG A 85 -11.61 1.58 -2.58
CA ARG A 85 -11.49 1.08 -3.96
C ARG A 85 -11.56 2.22 -4.97
N THR A 86 -12.53 3.12 -4.84
CA THR A 86 -12.65 4.27 -5.74
C THR A 86 -11.42 5.16 -5.67
N LYS A 87 -10.88 5.40 -4.47
CA LYS A 87 -9.64 6.15 -4.28
C LYS A 87 -8.45 5.46 -4.94
N ALA A 88 -8.37 4.13 -4.81
CA ALA A 88 -7.29 3.34 -5.41
C ALA A 88 -7.32 3.41 -6.93
N GLU A 89 -8.51 3.31 -7.54
CA GLU A 89 -8.68 3.41 -8.99
C GLU A 89 -8.23 4.78 -9.52
N LYS A 90 -8.62 5.85 -8.86
CA LYS A 90 -8.20 7.22 -9.21
C LYS A 90 -6.69 7.40 -9.04
N LEU A 91 -6.15 6.91 -7.94
CA LEU A 91 -4.71 7.02 -7.67
C LEU A 91 -3.90 6.21 -8.69
N PHE A 92 -4.37 5.05 -9.07
CA PHE A 92 -3.75 4.22 -10.10
C PHE A 92 -3.67 4.97 -11.44
N ASP A 93 -4.76 5.57 -11.88
CA ASP A 93 -4.78 6.34 -13.13
C ASP A 93 -3.73 7.46 -13.12
N LYS A 94 -3.53 8.08 -11.97
CA LYS A 94 -2.62 9.22 -11.81
C LYS A 94 -1.15 8.82 -11.63
N THR A 95 -0.89 7.69 -10.97
CA THR A 95 0.46 7.35 -10.47
C THR A 95 1.04 6.06 -11.00
N ASN A 96 0.34 5.33 -11.86
CA ASN A 96 0.83 4.08 -12.42
C ASN A 96 2.19 4.25 -13.08
N GLY A 97 3.23 3.62 -12.53
CA GLY A 97 4.57 3.69 -13.05
C GLY A 97 5.25 5.04 -12.88
N CYS A 98 4.81 5.89 -11.94
CA CYS A 98 5.29 7.27 -11.84
C CYS A 98 6.71 7.43 -11.27
N GLY A 99 7.22 6.48 -10.51
CA GLY A 99 8.54 6.58 -9.89
C GLY A 99 8.65 7.63 -8.78
N LEU A 100 7.52 7.99 -8.16
CA LEU A 100 7.46 9.00 -7.09
C LEU A 100 7.21 8.36 -5.74
N ILE A 101 7.75 8.98 -4.68
CA ILE A 101 7.39 8.68 -3.29
C ILE A 101 6.14 9.51 -2.99
N ILE A 102 5.01 8.86 -2.71
CA ILE A 102 3.71 9.51 -2.67
C ILE A 102 2.96 9.40 -1.35
N GLY A 103 3.46 8.62 -0.41
CA GLY A 103 2.79 8.41 0.86
C GLY A 103 3.61 7.58 1.83
N GLU A 104 2.96 7.14 2.88
CA GLU A 104 3.62 6.39 3.96
C GLU A 104 2.70 5.35 4.58
N ILE A 105 3.32 4.34 5.19
CA ILE A 105 2.61 3.30 5.95
C ILE A 105 3.30 3.07 7.28
N VAL A 106 2.55 2.54 8.24
CA VAL A 106 3.07 2.01 9.49
C VAL A 106 2.84 0.50 9.47
N THR A 107 3.90 -0.26 9.68
CA THR A 107 3.85 -1.73 9.64
C THR A 107 3.87 -2.33 11.03
N GLY A 108 3.33 -3.55 11.16
CA GLY A 108 3.37 -4.33 12.38
C GLY A 108 4.43 -5.42 12.35
N ASP A 109 4.28 -6.41 13.23
CA ASP A 109 5.20 -7.56 13.32
C ASP A 109 5.12 -8.44 12.08
N VAL A 110 6.23 -9.10 11.76
CA VAL A 110 6.25 -10.16 10.75
C VAL A 110 5.15 -11.17 11.08
N ALA A 111 4.37 -11.52 10.08
CA ALA A 111 3.26 -12.45 10.22
C ALA A 111 3.10 -13.31 8.97
N THR A 112 2.31 -14.35 9.09
CA THR A 112 1.92 -15.19 7.96
C THR A 112 0.44 -15.00 7.68
N TYR A 113 0.12 -14.75 6.42
CA TYR A 113 -1.26 -14.58 5.98
C TYR A 113 -1.45 -15.31 4.65
N GLU A 114 -2.51 -16.11 4.56
CA GLU A 114 -2.74 -16.99 3.40
C GLU A 114 -1.52 -17.86 3.07
N GLY A 115 -0.83 -18.35 4.12
CA GLY A 115 0.34 -19.22 3.99
C GLY A 115 1.64 -18.53 3.57
N LEU A 116 1.64 -17.23 3.38
CA LEU A 116 2.80 -16.47 2.94
C LEU A 116 3.26 -15.45 3.98
N LEU A 117 4.58 -15.30 4.07
CA LEU A 117 5.23 -14.39 5.00
C LEU A 117 5.08 -12.94 4.54
N GLY A 118 4.91 -12.04 5.50
CA GLY A 118 4.83 -10.61 5.21
C GLY A 118 4.64 -9.75 6.44
N ILE A 119 4.13 -8.55 6.23
CA ILE A 119 3.88 -7.58 7.30
C ILE A 119 2.47 -6.99 7.18
N PRO A 120 1.74 -6.84 8.31
CA PRO A 120 0.48 -6.12 8.30
C PRO A 120 0.74 -4.61 8.16
N VAL A 121 -0.16 -3.95 7.44
CA VAL A 121 -0.16 -2.49 7.31
C VAL A 121 -1.18 -1.96 8.31
N LEU A 122 -0.69 -1.33 9.37
CA LEU A 122 -1.51 -0.83 10.48
C LEU A 122 -2.11 0.54 10.20
N GLU A 123 -1.36 1.39 9.50
CA GLU A 123 -1.78 2.72 9.12
C GLU A 123 -1.25 3.04 7.72
N PHE A 124 -1.96 3.89 7.01
CA PHE A 124 -1.57 4.35 5.68
C PHE A 124 -1.93 5.82 5.52
N LYS A 125 -1.15 6.54 4.74
CA LYS A 125 -1.40 7.95 4.44
C LYS A 125 -0.89 8.30 3.05
N LEU A 126 -1.78 8.78 2.20
CA LEU A 126 -1.40 9.39 0.93
C LEU A 126 -1.04 10.84 1.18
N TRP A 127 0.14 11.29 0.72
CA TRP A 127 0.55 12.68 0.86
C TRP A 127 -0.12 13.56 -0.18
N PRO A 128 -0.29 14.85 0.12
CA PRO A 128 -0.68 15.83 -0.90
C PRO A 128 0.30 15.79 -2.07
N GLU A 129 -0.21 15.94 -3.28
CA GLU A 129 0.61 15.84 -4.50
C GLU A 129 1.81 16.80 -4.49
N SER A 130 1.66 17.99 -3.90
CA SER A 130 2.74 18.96 -3.74
C SER A 130 3.93 18.44 -2.92
N GLU A 131 3.73 17.39 -2.13
CA GLU A 131 4.78 16.77 -1.29
C GLU A 131 5.42 15.53 -1.92
N TRP A 132 4.95 15.11 -3.10
CA TRP A 132 5.52 13.95 -3.77
C TRP A 132 6.93 14.23 -4.24
N ILE A 133 7.81 13.23 -4.10
CA ILE A 133 9.25 13.36 -4.36
C ILE A 133 9.69 12.29 -5.35
N GLU A 134 10.56 12.65 -6.28
CA GLU A 134 11.15 11.68 -7.19
C GLU A 134 11.93 10.62 -6.41
N SER A 135 11.68 9.33 -6.72
CA SER A 135 12.35 8.21 -6.07
C SER A 135 13.64 7.86 -6.80
N PRO A 136 14.78 7.73 -6.06
CA PRO A 136 15.99 7.19 -6.65
C PRO A 136 15.89 5.71 -7.03
N GLY A 137 14.81 5.03 -6.60
CA GLY A 137 14.64 3.59 -6.80
C GLY A 137 15.42 2.77 -5.78
N GLY A 138 15.72 1.53 -6.12
CA GLY A 138 16.52 0.63 -5.31
C GLY A 138 15.70 -0.48 -4.64
N LEU A 139 16.40 -1.44 -4.05
CA LEU A 139 15.84 -2.60 -3.38
C LEU A 139 15.84 -2.41 -1.87
N GLY A 140 14.85 -3.02 -1.19
CA GLY A 140 14.76 -3.01 0.26
C GLY A 140 14.41 -1.64 0.83
N VAL A 141 14.76 -1.44 2.09
CA VAL A 141 14.54 -0.19 2.82
C VAL A 141 15.73 0.74 2.61
N ARG A 142 15.47 1.95 2.16
CA ARG A 142 16.50 2.94 1.85
C ARG A 142 16.23 4.26 2.55
N HIS A 143 17.30 5.04 2.78
CA HIS A 143 17.17 6.39 3.33
C HIS A 143 16.41 7.29 2.36
N MET A 144 15.57 8.16 2.90
CA MET A 144 14.88 9.19 2.11
C MET A 144 15.88 10.08 1.39
N PRO A 145 15.58 10.47 0.14
CA PRO A 145 16.45 11.40 -0.59
C PRO A 145 16.45 12.76 0.09
N GLU A 146 17.58 13.45 0.02
CA GLU A 146 17.69 14.83 0.48
C GLU A 146 16.82 15.74 -0.41
N ARG A 147 16.09 16.64 0.23
CA ARG A 147 15.34 17.67 -0.49
C ARG A 147 16.23 18.88 -0.69
N ILE A 148 16.29 19.36 -1.93
CA ILE A 148 17.00 20.61 -2.23
C ILE A 148 16.31 21.77 -1.51
N GLY A 149 17.08 22.56 -0.73
CA GLY A 149 16.59 23.72 -0.02
C GLY A 149 16.05 23.46 1.39
N GLU A 150 16.17 22.25 1.87
CA GLU A 150 15.84 21.92 3.27
C GLU A 150 17.08 21.97 4.16
#